data_d0bcc68567937c98d2388e6a3bee2d55
#
_entry.id   d0bcc68567937c98d2388e6a3bee2d55
#
_cell.length_a   1.000
_cell.length_b   1.000
_cell.length_c   1.000
_cell.angle_alpha   90.00
_cell.angle_beta   90.00
_cell.angle_gamma   90.00
#
_symmetry.space_group_name_H-M   'P 1'
#
loop_
_entity.id
_entity.type
_entity.pdbx_description
1 polymer ?
#
loop_
_entity_poly.entity_id
_entity_poly.type
_entity_poly.pdbx_seq_one_letter_code
_entity_poly.pdbx_strand_id
1 'polypeptide(L)' 'MKMIWVDPPAGWKYGFPMKWNGEGDMTQWLLDNGYPQREIDACGNHFFVRMWDVEQTDEEQAK' A
#
# COMPACT_ATOMS: atom_id res chain seq x y z
N MET A 1 -7.29 12.27 11.72
CA MET A 1 -7.47 11.17 10.76
C MET A 1 -6.23 10.31 10.72
N LYS A 2 -6.43 9.02 10.67
CA LYS A 2 -5.29 8.12 10.62
C LYS A 2 -4.87 7.88 9.19
N MET A 3 -3.57 7.83 9.00
CA MET A 3 -2.99 7.43 7.73
C MET A 3 -2.38 6.04 7.89
N ILE A 4 -2.38 5.30 6.81
CA ILE A 4 -1.89 3.93 6.78
C ILE A 4 -0.84 3.83 5.68
N TRP A 5 0.30 3.21 6.01
CA TRP A 5 1.28 2.87 4.98
C TRP A 5 0.77 1.67 4.20
N VAL A 6 0.86 1.74 2.89
CA VAL A 6 0.42 0.67 2.00
C VAL A 6 1.60 0.25 1.14
N ASP A 7 1.92 -1.04 1.19
CA ASP A 7 3.10 -1.58 0.51
C ASP A 7 2.71 -2.82 -0.29
N PRO A 8 2.29 -2.66 -1.54
CA PRO A 8 1.91 -3.80 -2.38
C PRO A 8 3.14 -4.55 -2.89
N PRO A 9 2.95 -5.79 -3.38
CA PRO A 9 4.06 -6.57 -3.93
C PRO A 9 4.74 -5.80 -5.05
N ALA A 10 6.06 -5.76 -5.01
CA ALA A 10 6.87 -5.03 -5.99
C ALA A 10 6.53 -3.53 -6.04
N GLY A 11 5.94 -3.02 -4.96
CA GLY A 11 5.51 -1.63 -4.95
C GLY A 11 6.66 -0.64 -5.08
N TRP A 12 7.84 -1.04 -4.65
CA TRP A 12 9.01 -0.15 -4.72
C TRP A 12 9.28 0.33 -6.15
N LYS A 13 8.85 -0.45 -7.15
CA LYS A 13 9.02 -0.06 -8.54
C LYS A 13 8.12 1.10 -8.93
N TYR A 14 7.09 1.35 -8.15
CA TYR A 14 6.06 2.31 -8.51
C TYR A 14 5.92 3.42 -7.46
N GLY A 15 6.89 3.54 -6.57
CA GLY A 15 6.89 4.61 -5.59
C GLY A 15 6.26 4.28 -4.25
N PHE A 16 5.96 3.01 -4.03
CA PHE A 16 5.44 2.58 -2.73
C PHE A 16 6.57 2.23 -1.79
N PRO A 17 6.34 2.21 -0.48
CA PRO A 17 5.03 2.40 0.16
C PRO A 17 4.56 3.86 0.14
N MET A 18 3.23 4.02 0.20
CA MET A 18 2.61 5.33 0.24
C MET A 18 1.60 5.39 1.37
N LYS A 19 1.30 6.60 1.81
CA LYS A 19 0.29 6.82 2.84
C LYS A 19 -1.09 6.88 2.22
N TRP A 20 -2.06 6.22 2.86
CA TRP A 20 -3.43 6.15 2.40
C TRP A 20 -4.35 6.46 3.57
N ASN A 21 -5.45 7.14 3.30
CA ASN A 21 -6.38 7.53 4.35
C ASN A 21 -7.32 6.39 4.78
N GLY A 22 -7.23 5.25 4.13
CA GLY A 22 -8.02 4.09 4.50
C GLY A 22 -9.44 4.09 4.00
N GLU A 23 -9.81 5.04 3.16
CA GLU A 23 -11.18 5.17 2.68
C GLU A 23 -11.27 4.76 1.21
N GLY A 24 -12.40 4.14 0.88
CA GLY A 24 -12.66 3.75 -0.48
C GLY A 24 -12.01 2.42 -0.85
N ASP A 25 -11.99 2.14 -2.13
CA ASP A 25 -11.46 0.89 -2.65
C ASP A 25 -9.96 0.98 -2.80
N MET A 26 -9.23 0.17 -2.05
CA MET A 26 -7.77 0.21 -2.09
C MET A 26 -7.24 -0.16 -3.47
N THR A 27 -7.85 -1.12 -4.13
CA THR A 27 -7.39 -1.52 -5.46
C THR A 27 -7.46 -0.36 -6.43
N GLN A 28 -8.56 0.38 -6.41
CA GLN A 28 -8.69 1.54 -7.27
C GLN A 28 -7.67 2.60 -6.89
N TRP A 29 -7.45 2.79 -5.60
CA TRP A 29 -6.46 3.76 -5.13
C TRP A 29 -5.06 3.41 -5.63
N LEU A 30 -4.72 2.12 -5.61
CA LEU A 30 -3.42 1.69 -6.11
C LEU A 30 -3.27 2.03 -7.60
N LEU A 31 -4.31 1.74 -8.37
CA LEU A 31 -4.28 2.03 -9.80
C LEU A 31 -4.15 3.53 -10.05
N ASP A 32 -4.85 4.34 -9.27
CA ASP A 32 -4.80 5.79 -9.40
C ASP A 32 -3.41 6.33 -9.09
N ASN A 33 -2.65 5.61 -8.30
CA ASN A 33 -1.31 6.04 -7.88
C ASN A 33 -0.19 5.38 -8.67
N GLY A 34 -0.53 4.74 -9.78
CA GLY A 34 0.47 4.24 -10.70
C GLY A 34 0.81 2.77 -10.57
N TYR A 35 0.14 2.05 -9.67
CA TYR A 35 0.37 0.62 -9.53
C TYR A 35 -0.39 -0.10 -10.63
N PRO A 36 0.28 -0.87 -11.50
CA PRO A 36 -0.39 -1.41 -12.67
C PRO A 36 -1.28 -2.60 -12.37
N GLN A 37 -2.37 -2.69 -13.15
CA GLN A 37 -3.30 -3.80 -13.03
C GLN A 37 -2.61 -5.14 -13.24
N ARG A 38 -1.59 -5.18 -14.09
CA ARG A 38 -0.92 -6.44 -14.39
C ARG A 38 -0.26 -7.05 -13.17
N GLU A 39 0.17 -6.21 -12.21
CA GLU A 39 0.78 -6.74 -10.98
C GLU A 39 -0.29 -7.41 -10.11
N ILE A 40 -1.47 -6.81 -10.08
CA ILE A 40 -2.58 -7.39 -9.34
C ILE A 40 -2.99 -8.73 -9.98
N ASP A 41 -3.07 -8.73 -11.29
CA ASP A 41 -3.48 -9.94 -12.02
C ASP A 41 -2.45 -11.05 -11.87
N ALA A 42 -1.18 -10.69 -11.84
CA ALA A 42 -0.12 -11.69 -11.71
C ALA A 42 -0.18 -12.41 -10.38
N CYS A 43 -0.61 -11.73 -9.33
CA CYS A 43 -0.76 -12.34 -8.01
C CYS A 43 -2.05 -13.14 -7.89
N GLY A 44 -3.08 -12.76 -8.67
CA GLY A 44 -4.35 -13.47 -8.67
C GLY A 44 -4.98 -13.51 -7.30
N ASN A 45 -5.39 -14.71 -6.88
CA ASN A 45 -6.04 -14.88 -5.59
C ASN A 45 -5.09 -14.70 -4.42
N HIS A 46 -3.80 -14.64 -4.68
CA HIS A 46 -2.80 -14.48 -3.63
C HIS A 46 -2.38 -13.03 -3.46
N PHE A 47 -3.04 -12.13 -4.14
CA PHE A 47 -2.69 -10.72 -4.02
C PHE A 47 -3.04 -10.22 -2.63
N PHE A 48 -2.05 -9.67 -1.95
CA PHE A 48 -2.28 -9.01 -0.66
C PHE A 48 -1.33 -7.84 -0.55
N VAL A 49 -1.68 -6.91 0.33
CA VAL A 49 -0.93 -5.69 0.49
C VAL A 49 -0.55 -5.56 1.96
N ARG A 50 0.71 -5.25 2.20
CA ARG A 50 1.16 -5.01 3.57
C ARG A 50 0.75 -3.60 3.98
N MET A 51 0.21 -3.51 5.20
CA MET A 51 -0.26 -2.22 5.70
C MET A 51 0.09 -2.10 7.17
N TRP A 52 0.37 -0.87 7.60
CA TRP A 52 0.60 -0.60 9.01
C TRP A 52 0.34 0.88 9.28
N ASP A 53 0.04 1.21 10.53
CA ASP A 53 -0.24 2.57 10.92
C ASP A 53 1.01 3.42 10.82
N VAL A 54 0.84 4.65 10.34
CA VAL A 54 1.95 5.58 10.25
C VAL A 54 2.54 5.85 11.64
N GLU A 55 1.68 6.04 12.63
CA GLU A 55 2.14 6.29 13.98
C GLU A 55 2.95 5.13 14.53
N GLN A 56 2.50 3.91 14.25
CA GLN A 56 3.21 2.74 14.74
C GLN A 56 4.59 2.64 14.10
N THR A 57 4.68 2.98 12.84
CA THR A 57 5.96 2.97 12.14
C THR A 57 6.92 3.96 12.79
N ASP A 58 6.42 5.14 13.13
CA ASP A 58 7.25 6.15 13.78
C ASP A 58 7.79 5.64 15.11
N GLU A 59 6.96 4.97 15.88
CA GLU A 59 7.40 4.42 17.14
C GLU A 59 8.50 3.40 16.97
N GLU A 60 8.36 2.54 15.99
CA GLU A 60 9.37 1.52 15.74
C GLU A 60 10.68 2.16 15.35
N GLN A 61 10.63 3.20 14.56
CA GLN A 61 11.85 3.86 14.15
C GLN A 61 12.52 4.59 15.29
N ALA A 62 11.75 5.03 16.26
CA ALA A 62 12.29 5.72 17.42
C ALA A 62 13.15 4.82 18.27
N LYS A 63 12.95 3.53 18.18
CA LYS A 63 13.73 2.59 18.97
C LYS A 63 15.08 2.37 18.32
#